data_2468689257a064a73cefcbca24dc245e
#
_entry.id   2468689257a064a73cefcbca24dc245e
#
_cell.length_a   1.000
_cell.length_b   1.000
_cell.length_c   1.000
_cell.angle_alpha   90.00
_cell.angle_beta   90.00
_cell.angle_gamma   90.00
#
_symmetry.space_group_name_H-M   'P 1'
#
loop_
_entity.id
_entity.type
_entity.pdbx_description
1 polymer ?
#
loop_
_entity_poly.entity_id
_entity_poly.type
_entity_poly.pdbx_seq_one_letter_code
_entity_poly.pdbx_strand_id
1 'polypeptide(L)'
;MLIHWPNPSKDLYVEAWETLIEVRDAGLVKHIGVSNFLPEHINRLKAETGELPAVNQIELHPYFPQIEQVKFHDEHGITTEAWSPLSNGRGLVDEEVLKEIGERYGVGGGEIALAWHHARGIVPIPRSTKPARQRSNLEAVQISLNYEEVQRINALAKENGRIKRQDPAVYEEF
;
A
#
# COMPACT_ATOMS: atom_id res chain seq x y z
N MET A 1 5.36 -2.58 -14.34
CA MET A 1 4.08 -2.07 -14.92
C MET A 1 2.95 -2.61 -14.09
N LEU A 2 1.83 -1.84 -13.87
CA LEU A 2 0.72 -2.25 -13.01
C LEU A 2 -0.62 -2.11 -13.74
N ILE A 3 -1.56 -3.03 -13.50
CA ILE A 3 -2.99 -2.80 -13.75
C ILE A 3 -3.51 -1.91 -12.62
N HIS A 4 -4.15 -0.77 -12.92
CA HIS A 4 -4.47 0.26 -11.93
C HIS A 4 -5.65 -0.12 -11.03
N TRP A 5 -6.73 -0.69 -11.62
CA TRP A 5 -7.92 -1.18 -10.92
C TRP A 5 -8.45 -2.45 -11.58
N PRO A 6 -9.08 -3.37 -10.83
CA PRO A 6 -9.67 -4.58 -11.43
C PRO A 6 -10.88 -4.30 -12.32
N ASN A 7 -11.62 -3.22 -12.07
CA ASN A 7 -12.87 -2.87 -12.77
C ASN A 7 -13.78 -4.10 -12.93
N PRO A 8 -14.31 -4.64 -11.81
CA PRO A 8 -14.91 -5.98 -11.78
C PRO A 8 -16.12 -6.16 -12.71
N SER A 9 -16.90 -5.09 -12.98
CA SER A 9 -18.03 -5.19 -13.90
C SER A 9 -17.62 -5.37 -15.37
N LYS A 10 -16.39 -4.97 -15.73
CA LYS A 10 -15.84 -5.14 -17.08
C LYS A 10 -15.28 -6.53 -17.31
N ASP A 11 -14.82 -7.16 -16.24
CA ASP A 11 -14.26 -8.52 -16.25
C ASP A 11 -13.09 -8.73 -17.23
N LEU A 12 -12.27 -7.69 -17.45
CA LEU A 12 -11.16 -7.69 -18.42
C LEU A 12 -9.78 -7.80 -17.75
N TYR A 13 -9.70 -7.85 -16.42
CA TYR A 13 -8.42 -7.78 -15.73
C TYR A 13 -7.56 -9.04 -15.91
N VAL A 14 -8.16 -10.20 -16.20
CA VAL A 14 -7.41 -11.43 -16.53
C VAL A 14 -6.75 -11.29 -17.89
N GLU A 15 -7.49 -10.87 -18.93
CA GLU A 15 -6.94 -10.60 -20.26
C GLU A 15 -5.83 -9.54 -20.22
N ALA A 16 -6.03 -8.47 -19.46
CA ALA A 16 -5.00 -7.45 -19.23
C ALA A 16 -3.75 -8.04 -18.55
N TRP A 17 -3.94 -8.98 -17.62
CA TRP A 17 -2.84 -9.64 -16.92
C TRP A 17 -2.07 -10.56 -17.86
N GLU A 18 -2.74 -11.35 -18.68
CA GLU A 18 -2.10 -12.18 -19.72
C GLU A 18 -1.24 -11.33 -20.67
N THR A 19 -1.77 -10.18 -21.11
CA THR A 19 -1.01 -9.21 -21.92
C THR A 19 0.25 -8.71 -21.18
N LEU A 20 0.17 -8.44 -19.86
CA LEU A 20 1.34 -8.02 -19.10
C LEU A 20 2.38 -9.14 -18.97
N ILE A 21 1.96 -10.40 -18.87
CA ILE A 21 2.84 -11.57 -18.90
C ILE A 21 3.60 -11.59 -20.22
N GLU A 22 2.92 -11.47 -21.36
CA GLU A 22 3.55 -11.43 -22.69
C GLU A 22 4.55 -10.27 -22.82
N VAL A 23 4.21 -9.08 -22.33
CA VAL A 23 5.09 -7.89 -22.34
C VAL A 23 6.34 -8.11 -21.50
N ARG A 24 6.22 -8.79 -20.36
CA ARG A 24 7.37 -9.16 -19.52
C ARG A 24 8.23 -10.20 -20.23
N ASP A 25 7.63 -11.24 -20.80
CA ASP A 25 8.35 -12.34 -21.44
C ASP A 25 9.05 -11.90 -22.72
N ALA A 26 8.52 -10.87 -23.39
CA ALA A 26 9.20 -10.15 -24.47
C ALA A 26 10.36 -9.27 -23.98
N GLY A 27 10.61 -9.17 -22.67
CA GLY A 27 11.70 -8.39 -22.08
C GLY A 27 11.48 -6.88 -22.07
N LEU A 28 10.27 -6.40 -22.36
CA LEU A 28 9.94 -4.97 -22.39
C LEU A 28 9.80 -4.37 -20.99
N VAL A 29 9.44 -5.19 -19.99
CA VAL A 29 9.40 -4.82 -18.56
C VAL A 29 10.00 -5.96 -17.73
N LYS A 30 10.58 -5.62 -16.56
CA LYS A 30 11.19 -6.62 -15.68
C LYS A 30 10.18 -7.28 -14.74
N HIS A 31 9.28 -6.49 -14.20
CA HIS A 31 8.29 -6.93 -13.22
C HIS A 31 6.92 -6.36 -13.58
N ILE A 32 5.89 -7.17 -13.32
CA ILE A 32 4.49 -6.83 -13.50
C ILE A 32 3.75 -6.99 -12.19
N GLY A 33 2.70 -6.20 -12.00
CA GLY A 33 1.91 -6.21 -10.78
C GLY A 33 0.54 -5.60 -11.01
N VAL A 34 -0.13 -5.38 -9.91
CA VAL A 34 -1.49 -4.84 -9.89
C VAL A 34 -1.62 -3.73 -8.86
N SER A 35 -2.73 -2.99 -8.92
CA SER A 35 -3.09 -2.00 -7.90
C SER A 35 -4.56 -2.16 -7.55
N ASN A 36 -4.89 -2.06 -6.27
CA ASN A 36 -6.24 -2.16 -5.73
C ASN A 36 -6.93 -3.52 -5.96
N PHE A 37 -6.17 -4.59 -6.13
CA PHE A 37 -6.71 -5.95 -6.25
C PHE A 37 -6.95 -6.54 -4.86
N LEU A 38 -8.12 -7.13 -4.67
CA LEU A 38 -8.48 -7.92 -3.49
C LEU A 38 -7.93 -9.36 -3.61
N PRO A 39 -7.88 -10.15 -2.52
CA PRO A 39 -7.43 -11.54 -2.57
C PRO A 39 -8.17 -12.39 -3.61
N GLU A 40 -9.49 -12.21 -3.77
CA GLU A 40 -10.28 -12.92 -4.77
C GLU A 40 -9.85 -12.60 -6.20
N HIS A 41 -9.53 -11.35 -6.52
CA HIS A 41 -9.02 -10.97 -7.84
C HIS A 41 -7.66 -11.63 -8.11
N ILE A 42 -6.75 -11.60 -7.11
CA ILE A 42 -5.40 -12.20 -7.22
C ILE A 42 -5.48 -13.71 -7.35
N ASN A 43 -6.34 -14.37 -6.57
CA ASN A 43 -6.55 -15.81 -6.65
C ASN A 43 -7.07 -16.22 -8.04
N ARG A 44 -7.95 -15.41 -8.65
CA ARG A 44 -8.41 -15.65 -10.01
C ARG A 44 -7.28 -15.50 -11.04
N LEU A 45 -6.45 -14.45 -10.93
CA LEU A 45 -5.26 -14.34 -11.79
C LEU A 45 -4.41 -15.61 -11.70
N LYS A 46 -4.11 -16.07 -10.48
CA LYS A 46 -3.33 -17.29 -10.25
C LYS A 46 -4.00 -18.54 -10.84
N ALA A 47 -5.32 -18.67 -10.69
CA ALA A 47 -6.05 -19.85 -11.18
C ALA A 47 -6.10 -19.92 -12.71
N GLU A 48 -6.27 -18.79 -13.40
CA GLU A 48 -6.44 -18.73 -14.85
C GLU A 48 -5.10 -18.65 -15.61
N THR A 49 -4.07 -17.99 -15.04
CA THR A 49 -2.79 -17.77 -15.73
C THR A 49 -1.61 -18.53 -15.12
N GLY A 50 -1.77 -19.07 -13.93
CA GLY A 50 -0.67 -19.70 -13.18
C GLY A 50 0.26 -18.73 -12.47
N GLU A 51 0.11 -17.40 -12.65
CA GLU A 51 1.05 -16.39 -12.15
C GLU A 51 0.44 -15.44 -11.12
N LEU A 52 1.27 -15.06 -10.14
CA LEU A 52 0.95 -14.06 -9.13
C LEU A 52 1.63 -12.73 -9.48
N PRO A 53 1.03 -11.57 -9.12
CA PRO A 53 1.67 -10.28 -9.27
C PRO A 53 2.88 -10.16 -8.33
N ALA A 54 3.97 -9.53 -8.81
CA ALA A 54 5.13 -9.24 -7.97
C ALA A 54 4.82 -8.18 -6.91
N VAL A 55 3.86 -7.31 -7.18
CA VAL A 55 3.43 -6.23 -6.29
C VAL A 55 1.93 -5.98 -6.41
N ASN A 56 1.30 -5.64 -5.29
CA ASN A 56 -0.03 -5.05 -5.25
C ASN A 56 0.04 -3.71 -4.51
N GLN A 57 -0.25 -2.62 -5.23
CA GLN A 57 -0.26 -1.27 -4.69
C GLN A 57 -1.67 -0.93 -4.20
N ILE A 58 -1.86 -0.80 -2.88
CA ILE A 58 -3.18 -0.62 -2.26
C ILE A 58 -3.26 0.66 -1.42
N GLU A 59 -4.48 1.15 -1.16
CA GLU A 59 -4.69 2.14 -0.12
C GLU A 59 -4.26 1.56 1.22
N LEU A 60 -3.26 2.16 1.87
CA LEU A 60 -2.86 1.70 3.20
C LEU A 60 -2.24 2.84 4.00
N HIS A 61 -2.74 3.04 5.20
CA HIS A 61 -2.26 4.01 6.18
C HIS A 61 -2.80 3.65 7.57
N PRO A 62 -2.31 4.24 8.67
CA PRO A 62 -2.75 3.89 10.02
C PRO A 62 -4.26 3.92 10.27
N TYR A 63 -5.03 4.78 9.60
CA TYR A 63 -6.50 4.74 9.68
C TYR A 63 -7.14 3.58 8.91
N PHE A 64 -6.41 2.99 7.95
CA PHE A 64 -6.86 1.87 7.14
C PHE A 64 -5.70 0.88 6.92
N PRO A 65 -5.34 0.10 7.96
CA PRO A 65 -4.11 -0.71 8.00
C PRO A 65 -4.14 -2.00 7.18
N GLN A 66 -5.29 -2.43 6.69
CA GLN A 66 -5.50 -3.60 5.81
C GLN A 66 -4.74 -4.87 6.27
N ILE A 67 -4.85 -5.23 7.54
CA ILE A 67 -4.07 -6.31 8.17
C ILE A 67 -4.20 -7.63 7.40
N GLU A 68 -5.42 -8.05 7.08
CA GLU A 68 -5.68 -9.33 6.38
C GLU A 68 -5.15 -9.32 4.94
N GLN A 69 -5.28 -8.18 4.25
CA GLN A 69 -4.76 -8.03 2.90
C GLN A 69 -3.22 -8.13 2.87
N VAL A 70 -2.54 -7.46 3.81
CA VAL A 70 -1.08 -7.52 3.94
C VAL A 70 -0.63 -8.94 4.26
N LYS A 71 -1.29 -9.61 5.21
CA LYS A 71 -1.01 -11.00 5.54
C LYS A 71 -1.14 -11.91 4.31
N PHE A 72 -2.22 -11.74 3.53
CA PHE A 72 -2.41 -12.48 2.28
C PHE A 72 -1.24 -12.24 1.31
N HIS A 73 -0.78 -11.00 1.16
CA HIS A 73 0.37 -10.69 0.30
C HIS A 73 1.65 -11.38 0.78
N ASP A 74 1.94 -11.33 2.09
CA ASP A 74 3.12 -11.96 2.69
C ASP A 74 3.12 -13.49 2.46
N GLU A 75 1.98 -14.14 2.66
CA GLU A 75 1.82 -15.59 2.44
C GLU A 75 2.02 -16.00 0.97
N HIS A 76 1.83 -15.07 0.02
CA HIS A 76 1.96 -15.32 -1.41
C HIS A 76 3.22 -14.70 -2.04
N GLY A 77 4.09 -14.09 -1.23
CA GLY A 77 5.32 -13.45 -1.73
C GLY A 77 5.06 -12.21 -2.59
N ILE A 78 3.95 -11.52 -2.37
CA ILE A 78 3.55 -10.30 -3.08
C ILE A 78 4.02 -9.08 -2.29
N THR A 79 4.79 -8.20 -2.90
CA THR A 79 5.17 -6.94 -2.25
C THR A 79 3.96 -6.02 -2.09
N THR A 80 3.74 -5.53 -0.88
CA THR A 80 2.71 -4.50 -0.64
C THR A 80 3.31 -3.12 -0.84
N GLU A 81 2.76 -2.34 -1.77
CA GLU A 81 2.98 -0.89 -1.86
C GLU A 81 1.77 -0.14 -1.31
N ALA A 82 2.03 0.96 -0.58
CA ALA A 82 0.97 1.77 0.04
C ALA A 82 0.79 3.10 -0.68
N TRP A 83 -0.32 3.28 -1.40
CA TRP A 83 -0.68 4.62 -1.85
C TRP A 83 -1.41 5.41 -0.75
N SER A 84 -1.30 6.74 -0.81
CA SER A 84 -1.77 7.67 0.24
C SER A 84 -1.30 7.30 1.66
N PRO A 85 -0.02 6.95 1.89
CA PRO A 85 0.45 6.44 3.17
C PRO A 85 0.26 7.41 4.35
N LEU A 86 0.07 8.69 4.06
CA LEU A 86 -0.21 9.75 5.04
C LEU A 86 -1.70 10.17 5.06
N SER A 87 -2.60 9.28 4.62
CA SER A 87 -4.06 9.49 4.63
C SER A 87 -4.52 10.75 3.89
N ASN A 88 -3.76 11.21 2.89
CA ASN A 88 -4.10 12.34 2.02
C ASN A 88 -4.52 13.63 2.78
N GLY A 89 -3.82 13.95 3.87
CA GLY A 89 -4.06 15.18 4.65
C GLY A 89 -5.29 15.14 5.58
N ARG A 90 -5.81 13.95 5.92
CA ARG A 90 -6.95 13.78 6.84
C ARG A 90 -6.55 13.86 8.33
N GLY A 91 -5.52 14.62 8.67
CA GLY A 91 -5.08 14.86 10.04
C GLY A 91 -4.21 13.76 10.65
N LEU A 92 -3.90 12.70 9.91
CA LEU A 92 -3.11 11.56 10.42
C LEU A 92 -1.79 12.00 11.07
N VAL A 93 -1.04 12.87 10.40
CA VAL A 93 0.27 13.32 10.88
C VAL A 93 0.21 14.15 12.17
N ASP A 94 -0.98 14.60 12.54
CA ASP A 94 -1.25 15.42 13.74
C ASP A 94 -1.81 14.58 14.90
N GLU A 95 -2.01 13.27 14.71
CA GLU A 95 -2.43 12.37 15.79
C GLU A 95 -1.42 12.38 16.94
N GLU A 96 -1.93 12.48 18.18
CA GLU A 96 -1.12 12.60 19.37
C GLU A 96 -0.11 11.45 19.52
N VAL A 97 -0.55 10.22 19.27
CA VAL A 97 0.33 9.05 19.35
C VAL A 97 1.51 9.12 18.37
N LEU A 98 1.31 9.70 17.16
CA LEU A 98 2.41 9.87 16.20
C LEU A 98 3.36 10.99 16.62
N LYS A 99 2.85 12.06 17.23
CA LYS A 99 3.68 13.15 17.77
C LYS A 99 4.51 12.69 18.94
N GLU A 100 3.90 12.04 19.95
CA GLU A 100 4.60 11.50 21.11
C GLU A 100 5.74 10.55 20.72
N ILE A 101 5.48 9.64 19.75
CA ILE A 101 6.52 8.75 19.25
C ILE A 101 7.58 9.57 18.50
N GLY A 102 7.15 10.53 17.66
CA GLY A 102 8.04 11.40 16.90
C GLY A 102 9.03 12.19 17.76
N GLU A 103 8.57 12.71 18.91
CA GLU A 103 9.43 13.41 19.86
C GLU A 103 10.61 12.55 20.34
N ARG A 104 10.39 11.25 20.56
CA ARG A 104 11.44 10.30 20.99
C ARG A 104 12.51 10.07 19.92
N TYR A 105 12.14 10.20 18.64
CA TYR A 105 13.05 10.05 17.50
C TYR A 105 13.53 11.39 16.92
N GLY A 106 13.03 12.52 17.42
CA GLY A 106 13.37 13.86 16.92
C GLY A 106 12.79 14.17 15.54
N VAL A 107 11.64 13.56 15.19
CA VAL A 107 10.95 13.70 13.87
C VAL A 107 9.48 14.03 14.04
N GLY A 108 8.79 14.34 12.94
CA GLY A 108 7.35 14.58 12.94
C GLY A 108 6.51 13.29 12.79
N GLY A 109 5.20 13.43 13.03
CA GLY A 109 4.27 12.30 12.91
C GLY A 109 4.18 11.71 11.48
N GLY A 110 4.55 12.48 10.47
CA GLY A 110 4.61 12.01 9.09
C GLY A 110 5.70 10.95 8.90
N GLU A 111 6.88 11.20 9.39
CA GLU A 111 8.02 10.28 9.36
C GLU A 111 7.72 9.01 10.17
N ILE A 112 7.05 9.15 11.33
CA ILE A 112 6.62 7.99 12.14
C ILE A 112 5.59 7.14 11.39
N ALA A 113 4.62 7.76 10.72
CA ALA A 113 3.67 7.01 9.90
C ALA A 113 4.36 6.24 8.77
N LEU A 114 5.39 6.80 8.13
CA LEU A 114 6.18 6.10 7.11
C LEU A 114 7.05 4.99 7.69
N ALA A 115 7.67 5.23 8.85
CA ALA A 115 8.41 4.21 9.59
C ALA A 115 7.53 3.01 9.98
N TRP A 116 6.26 3.26 10.33
CA TRP A 116 5.28 2.22 10.63
C TRP A 116 5.00 1.31 9.41
N HIS A 117 4.91 1.87 8.19
CA HIS A 117 4.80 1.05 6.99
C HIS A 117 6.03 0.15 6.84
N HIS A 118 7.22 0.75 6.97
CA HIS A 118 8.47 0.00 6.84
C HIS A 118 8.61 -1.12 7.89
N ALA A 119 8.25 -0.87 9.16
CA ALA A 119 8.24 -1.86 10.22
C ALA A 119 7.30 -3.05 9.95
N ARG A 120 6.34 -2.89 9.04
CA ARG A 120 5.40 -3.92 8.58
C ARG A 120 5.78 -4.53 7.22
N GLY A 121 6.99 -4.27 6.70
CA GLY A 121 7.42 -4.76 5.40
C GLY A 121 6.73 -4.10 4.19
N ILE A 122 6.05 -2.97 4.39
CA ILE A 122 5.26 -2.26 3.36
C ILE A 122 6.10 -1.13 2.77
N VAL A 123 6.02 -0.93 1.46
CA VAL A 123 6.69 0.16 0.74
C VAL A 123 5.73 1.36 0.60
N PRO A 124 5.89 2.43 1.40
CA PRO A 124 5.03 3.61 1.28
C PRO A 124 5.44 4.49 0.08
N ILE A 125 4.45 5.05 -0.62
CA ILE A 125 4.66 5.95 -1.77
C ILE A 125 4.13 7.35 -1.43
N PRO A 126 4.85 8.14 -0.60
CA PRO A 126 4.43 9.49 -0.23
C PRO A 126 4.69 10.48 -1.36
N ARG A 127 3.73 11.35 -1.63
CA ARG A 127 3.88 12.45 -2.59
C ARG A 127 4.33 13.73 -1.89
N SER A 128 5.37 14.37 -2.41
CA SER A 128 5.76 15.74 -2.01
C SER A 128 6.40 16.50 -3.15
N THR A 129 6.10 17.80 -3.25
CA THR A 129 6.78 18.77 -4.13
C THR A 129 7.87 19.55 -3.41
N LYS A 130 8.04 19.35 -2.09
CA LYS A 130 9.03 20.05 -1.26
C LYS A 130 10.26 19.17 -1.08
N PRO A 131 11.46 19.59 -1.56
CA PRO A 131 12.68 18.77 -1.46
C PRO A 131 13.02 18.34 -0.03
N ALA A 132 12.81 19.22 0.97
CA ALA A 132 13.06 18.88 2.37
C ALA A 132 12.17 17.70 2.84
N ARG A 133 10.87 17.70 2.47
CA ARG A 133 9.96 16.59 2.80
C ARG A 133 10.29 15.31 2.03
N GLN A 134 10.75 15.41 0.78
CA GLN A 134 11.20 14.22 0.03
C GLN A 134 12.37 13.56 0.74
N ARG A 135 13.32 14.35 1.26
CA ARG A 135 14.45 13.85 2.03
C ARG A 135 14.00 13.21 3.34
N SER A 136 13.21 13.91 4.16
CA SER A 136 12.75 13.38 5.44
C SER A 136 11.88 12.12 5.27
N ASN A 137 11.04 12.05 4.24
CA ASN A 137 10.28 10.86 3.90
C ASN A 137 11.20 9.65 3.59
N LEU A 138 12.31 9.88 2.87
CA LEU A 138 13.27 8.82 2.57
C LEU A 138 14.04 8.39 3.83
N GLU A 139 14.41 9.33 4.68
CA GLU A 139 15.13 9.06 5.93
C GLU A 139 14.26 8.32 6.96
N ALA A 140 12.93 8.41 6.85
CA ALA A 140 12.00 7.72 7.74
C ALA A 140 12.18 6.17 7.75
N VAL A 141 12.71 5.56 6.69
CA VAL A 141 12.99 4.12 6.65
C VAL A 141 14.09 3.68 7.64
N GLN A 142 14.88 4.64 8.15
CA GLN A 142 15.94 4.36 9.14
C GLN A 142 15.41 4.32 10.58
N ILE A 143 14.16 4.74 10.80
CA ILE A 143 13.53 4.73 12.12
C ILE A 143 13.05 3.32 12.42
N SER A 144 13.61 2.73 13.49
CA SER A 144 13.23 1.40 13.96
C SER A 144 12.21 1.51 15.09
N LEU A 145 10.92 1.41 14.74
CA LEU A 145 9.85 1.36 15.74
C LEU A 145 9.86 0.01 16.48
N ASN A 146 9.64 0.04 17.78
CA ASN A 146 9.45 -1.17 18.56
C ASN A 146 8.02 -1.73 18.42
N TYR A 147 7.80 -2.94 18.91
CA TYR A 147 6.51 -3.62 18.81
C TYR A 147 5.36 -2.82 19.43
N GLU A 148 5.57 -2.22 20.61
CA GLU A 148 4.54 -1.45 21.31
C GLU A 148 4.14 -0.20 20.51
N GLU A 149 5.11 0.51 19.94
CA GLU A 149 4.87 1.68 19.08
C GLU A 149 4.05 1.29 17.84
N VAL A 150 4.39 0.18 17.19
CA VAL A 150 3.62 -0.34 16.04
C VAL A 150 2.19 -0.66 16.46
N GLN A 151 1.96 -1.29 17.62
CA GLN A 151 0.61 -1.59 18.10
C GLN A 151 -0.19 -0.33 18.46
N ARG A 152 0.45 0.67 19.07
CA ARG A 152 -0.19 1.97 19.33
C ARG A 152 -0.64 2.65 18.04
N ILE A 153 0.15 2.57 16.98
CA ILE A 153 -0.21 3.12 15.66
C ILE A 153 -1.31 2.29 15.00
N ASN A 154 -1.28 0.95 15.11
CA ASN A 154 -2.35 0.08 14.62
C ASN A 154 -3.71 0.42 15.26
N ALA A 155 -3.72 0.86 16.51
CA ALA A 155 -4.93 1.27 17.22
C ALA A 155 -5.61 2.53 16.66
N LEU A 156 -4.95 3.26 15.73
CA LEU A 156 -5.56 4.38 14.99
C LEU A 156 -6.55 3.93 13.90
N ALA A 157 -6.68 2.64 13.66
CA ALA A 157 -7.61 2.09 12.66
C ALA A 157 -9.03 2.61 12.88
N LYS A 158 -9.71 2.98 11.78
CA LYS A 158 -11.07 3.51 11.78
C LYS A 158 -11.96 2.61 10.93
N GLU A 159 -13.18 2.34 11.38
CA GLU A 159 -14.18 1.58 10.61
C GLU A 159 -14.39 2.16 9.21
N ASN A 160 -14.43 3.49 9.09
CA ASN A 160 -14.54 4.23 7.83
C ASN A 160 -13.17 4.83 7.42
N GLY A 161 -12.08 4.08 7.58
CA GLY A 161 -10.71 4.53 7.31
C GLY A 161 -10.45 4.81 5.84
N ARG A 162 -11.06 4.08 4.93
CA ARG A 162 -10.89 4.18 3.47
C ARG A 162 -11.12 5.61 2.97
N ILE A 163 -10.25 6.07 2.08
CA ILE A 163 -10.37 7.36 1.40
C ILE A 163 -11.34 7.21 0.22
N LYS A 164 -12.19 8.24 -0.04
CA LYS A 164 -13.08 8.35 -1.20
C LYS A 164 -14.06 7.17 -1.42
N ARG A 165 -14.18 6.23 -0.49
CA ARG A 165 -15.05 5.05 -0.61
C ARG A 165 -14.81 4.20 -1.88
N GLN A 166 -13.58 4.19 -2.39
CA GLN A 166 -13.18 3.41 -3.56
C GLN A 166 -12.93 1.95 -3.14
N ASP A 167 -14.01 1.18 -3.04
CA ASP A 167 -13.92 -0.26 -2.72
C ASP A 167 -13.64 -1.05 -3.98
N PRO A 168 -12.49 -1.75 -4.08
CA PRO A 168 -12.13 -2.52 -5.27
C PRO A 168 -13.12 -3.63 -5.68
N ALA A 169 -13.98 -4.05 -4.75
CA ALA A 169 -15.04 -5.03 -5.05
C ALA A 169 -16.12 -4.50 -6.00
N VAL A 170 -16.30 -3.16 -6.05
CA VAL A 170 -17.39 -2.52 -6.79
C VAL A 170 -17.00 -1.23 -7.49
N TYR A 171 -15.80 -0.72 -7.21
CA TYR A 171 -15.33 0.54 -7.80
C TYR A 171 -14.88 0.33 -9.25
N GLU A 172 -15.32 1.23 -10.10
CA GLU A 172 -14.97 1.27 -11.52
C GLU A 172 -14.26 2.59 -11.82
N GLU A 173 -13.09 2.52 -12.44
CA GLU A 173 -12.34 3.69 -12.88
C GLU A 173 -12.43 3.84 -14.40
N PHE A 174 -12.91 5.02 -14.86
CA PHE A 174 -13.01 5.41 -16.28
C PHE A 174 -12.57 6.84 -16.47
#